data_47c6ae5db5929cc9dfe245f47ac1dccc
#
_entry.id   47c6ae5db5929cc9dfe245f47ac1dccc
#
_cell.length_a   1.000
_cell.length_b   1.000
_cell.length_c   1.000
_cell.angle_alpha   90.00
_cell.angle_beta   90.00
_cell.angle_gamma   90.00
#
_symmetry.space_group_name_H-M   'P 1'
#
loop_
_entity.id
_entity.type
_entity.pdbx_description
1 polymer ?
#
loop_
_entity_poly.entity_id
_entity_poly.type
_entity_poly.pdbx_seq_one_letter_code
_entity_poly.pdbx_strand_id
1 'polypeptide(L)'
;MNRFRQLWDYAVKVFSLYEFLEKYRDSRMNSQHRPATIISLFMCSIAARVGSLYQIERMGKSGELNRFMWGRKKPSADTMGYALEHADVDQAQTCNASIIQKARRNKVHAFGTYRGWRVCAVDGTETYSTKSPCAKAFAWPKRRLSSSGEEEFYERALAISYVGAQPRLLLAMERILPGEGEVSAAIRVLQDLRLSNHRYCDIFCADALYAQAPFINAVVSQGMDVLVKVKQDNYHLVRDMDELMAREPPYVFRGVTPKDEPIENNQGVTYDIELWDAEGFTSWEQVD
;
A
#
# COMPACT_ATOMS: atom_id res chain seq x y z
N MET A 1 -12.89 -2.62 -26.73
CA MET A 1 -13.77 -1.67 -26.03
C MET A 1 -15.00 -2.32 -25.37
N ASN A 2 -15.68 -3.27 -25.99
CA ASN A 2 -16.87 -3.94 -25.37
C ASN A 2 -16.55 -4.72 -24.07
N ARG A 3 -15.43 -5.44 -24.02
CA ARG A 3 -15.04 -6.23 -22.83
C ARG A 3 -14.68 -5.33 -21.61
N PHE A 4 -13.97 -4.23 -21.84
CA PHE A 4 -13.64 -3.28 -20.78
C PHE A 4 -14.91 -2.65 -20.18
N ARG A 5 -15.87 -2.30 -21.02
CA ARG A 5 -17.16 -1.77 -20.57
C ARG A 5 -17.91 -2.78 -19.68
N GLN A 6 -18.00 -4.03 -20.13
CA GLN A 6 -18.65 -5.09 -19.33
C GLN A 6 -17.98 -5.26 -17.97
N LEU A 7 -16.64 -5.23 -17.94
CA LEU A 7 -15.85 -5.29 -16.70
C LEU A 7 -16.14 -4.09 -15.80
N TRP A 8 -16.17 -2.89 -16.37
CA TRP A 8 -16.47 -1.67 -15.62
C TRP A 8 -17.89 -1.68 -15.04
N ASP A 9 -18.87 -1.97 -15.86
CA ASP A 9 -20.30 -2.07 -15.44
C ASP A 9 -20.45 -3.14 -14.33
N TYR A 10 -19.75 -4.25 -14.47
CA TYR A 10 -19.72 -5.29 -13.44
C TYR A 10 -19.08 -4.81 -12.14
N ALA A 11 -17.92 -4.16 -12.21
CA ALA A 11 -17.22 -3.61 -11.05
C ALA A 11 -18.07 -2.55 -10.32
N VAL A 12 -18.67 -1.63 -11.07
CA VAL A 12 -19.58 -0.60 -10.52
C VAL A 12 -20.74 -1.26 -9.77
N LYS A 13 -21.35 -2.30 -10.34
CA LYS A 13 -22.45 -3.04 -9.73
C LYS A 13 -22.01 -3.84 -8.50
N VAL A 14 -20.95 -4.63 -8.62
CA VAL A 14 -20.49 -5.54 -7.56
C VAL A 14 -19.96 -4.79 -6.36
N PHE A 15 -19.22 -3.69 -6.58
CA PHE A 15 -18.62 -2.91 -5.49
C PHE A 15 -19.48 -1.71 -5.06
N SER A 16 -20.69 -1.56 -5.60
CA SER A 16 -21.59 -0.44 -5.30
C SER A 16 -20.91 0.93 -5.53
N LEU A 17 -20.03 1.00 -6.52
CA LEU A 17 -19.26 2.23 -6.80
C LEU A 17 -20.17 3.40 -7.19
N TYR A 18 -21.35 3.11 -7.71
CA TYR A 18 -22.36 4.13 -8.01
C TYR A 18 -22.74 4.93 -6.77
N GLU A 19 -23.05 4.26 -5.66
CA GLU A 19 -23.45 4.91 -4.42
C GLU A 19 -22.33 5.75 -3.81
N PHE A 20 -21.10 5.27 -3.93
CA PHE A 20 -19.92 6.05 -3.53
C PHE A 20 -19.77 7.30 -4.40
N LEU A 21 -19.80 7.15 -5.72
CA LEU A 21 -19.60 8.25 -6.66
C LEU A 21 -20.68 9.34 -6.50
N GLU A 22 -21.93 8.98 -6.27
CA GLU A 22 -23.01 9.95 -6.03
C GLU A 22 -22.83 10.77 -4.75
N LYS A 23 -22.31 10.13 -3.71
CA LYS A 23 -22.06 10.76 -2.41
C LYS A 23 -20.74 11.51 -2.34
N TYR A 24 -19.81 11.21 -3.25
CA TYR A 24 -18.48 11.79 -3.23
C TYR A 24 -18.52 13.31 -3.38
N ARG A 25 -17.76 13.99 -2.53
CA ARG A 25 -17.62 15.45 -2.52
C ARG A 25 -16.13 15.79 -2.53
N ASP A 26 -15.79 16.93 -3.10
CA ASP A 26 -14.49 17.55 -3.00
C ASP A 26 -14.63 18.99 -2.45
N SER A 27 -13.51 19.60 -2.10
CA SER A 27 -13.49 20.94 -1.47
C SER A 27 -13.61 22.10 -2.45
N ARG A 28 -13.82 21.85 -3.76
CA ARG A 28 -13.94 22.90 -4.76
C ARG A 28 -15.25 23.68 -4.60
N MET A 29 -15.15 25.00 -4.63
CA MET A 29 -16.31 25.88 -4.62
C MET A 29 -16.80 26.13 -6.05
N ASN A 30 -18.14 26.12 -6.26
CA ASN A 30 -18.79 26.44 -7.54
C ASN A 30 -18.28 25.65 -8.75
N SER A 31 -17.99 24.38 -8.58
CA SER A 31 -17.41 23.54 -9.63
C SER A 31 -18.38 23.32 -10.80
N GLN A 32 -17.94 23.57 -12.04
CA GLN A 32 -18.72 23.32 -13.26
C GLN A 32 -18.93 21.82 -13.55
N HIS A 33 -18.05 20.98 -13.03
CA HIS A 33 -18.09 19.54 -13.19
C HIS A 33 -18.34 18.87 -11.83
N ARG A 34 -19.32 17.97 -11.78
CA ARG A 34 -19.61 17.23 -10.56
C ARG A 34 -18.37 16.42 -10.12
N PRO A 35 -18.06 16.36 -8.83
CA PRO A 35 -16.98 15.52 -8.31
C PRO A 35 -17.06 14.08 -8.81
N ALA A 36 -18.26 13.48 -8.79
CA ALA A 36 -18.53 12.14 -9.31
C ALA A 36 -18.06 11.93 -10.75
N THR A 37 -18.24 12.94 -11.63
CA THR A 37 -17.82 12.86 -13.04
C THR A 37 -16.31 12.74 -13.16
N ILE A 38 -15.57 13.54 -12.40
CA ILE A 38 -14.10 13.55 -12.47
C ILE A 38 -13.52 12.28 -11.87
N ILE A 39 -14.00 11.88 -10.68
CA ILE A 39 -13.50 10.67 -10.01
C ILE A 39 -13.84 9.42 -10.82
N SER A 40 -15.05 9.30 -11.39
CA SER A 40 -15.38 8.15 -12.24
C SER A 40 -14.50 8.08 -13.50
N LEU A 41 -14.23 9.22 -14.13
CA LEU A 41 -13.29 9.31 -15.25
C LEU A 41 -11.90 8.86 -14.85
N PHE A 42 -11.41 9.35 -13.72
CA PHE A 42 -10.10 9.02 -13.19
C PHE A 42 -9.97 7.53 -12.86
N MET A 43 -10.92 6.96 -12.12
CA MET A 43 -10.95 5.53 -11.81
C MET A 43 -11.00 4.67 -13.08
N CYS A 44 -11.86 5.02 -14.04
CA CYS A 44 -11.97 4.33 -15.30
C CYS A 44 -10.65 4.38 -16.09
N SER A 45 -10.01 5.55 -16.11
CA SER A 45 -8.76 5.77 -16.83
C SER A 45 -7.58 5.01 -16.23
N ILE A 46 -7.49 4.95 -14.88
CA ILE A 46 -6.51 4.11 -14.19
C ILE A 46 -6.75 2.64 -14.56
N ALA A 47 -7.99 2.16 -14.50
CA ALA A 47 -8.33 0.79 -14.87
C ALA A 47 -8.01 0.48 -16.33
N ALA A 48 -8.12 1.47 -17.23
CA ALA A 48 -7.72 1.38 -18.63
C ALA A 48 -6.23 1.63 -18.88
N ARG A 49 -5.43 1.86 -17.83
CA ARG A 49 -3.99 2.20 -17.89
C ARG A 49 -3.68 3.44 -18.71
N VAL A 50 -4.53 4.46 -18.62
CA VAL A 50 -4.30 5.75 -19.25
C VAL A 50 -3.34 6.57 -18.38
N GLY A 51 -2.18 6.94 -18.92
CA GLY A 51 -1.05 7.46 -18.15
C GLY A 51 -1.04 8.95 -17.86
N SER A 52 -1.98 9.76 -18.42
CA SER A 52 -1.99 11.20 -18.18
C SER A 52 -3.36 11.85 -18.29
N LEU A 53 -3.56 12.93 -17.55
CA LEU A 53 -4.79 13.72 -17.59
C LEU A 53 -5.05 14.30 -18.98
N TYR A 54 -4.00 14.70 -19.70
CA TYR A 54 -4.11 15.17 -21.07
C TYR A 54 -4.63 14.09 -22.02
N GLN A 55 -4.18 12.86 -21.86
CA GLN A 55 -4.69 11.73 -22.64
C GLN A 55 -6.17 11.47 -22.33
N ILE A 56 -6.57 11.55 -21.05
CA ILE A 56 -7.99 11.43 -20.63
C ILE A 56 -8.83 12.53 -21.31
N GLU A 57 -8.36 13.78 -21.31
CA GLU A 57 -9.03 14.88 -21.99
C GLU A 57 -9.22 14.60 -23.49
N ARG A 58 -8.17 14.14 -24.17
CA ARG A 58 -8.21 13.80 -25.59
C ARG A 58 -9.22 12.69 -25.89
N MET A 59 -9.21 11.62 -25.09
CA MET A 59 -10.18 10.51 -25.21
C MET A 59 -11.60 10.98 -24.88
N GLY A 60 -11.76 11.92 -23.95
CA GLY A 60 -13.02 12.58 -23.70
C GLY A 60 -13.52 13.36 -24.90
N LYS A 61 -12.65 14.14 -25.56
CA LYS A 61 -12.99 14.92 -26.76
C LYS A 61 -13.36 14.04 -27.96
N SER A 62 -12.67 12.91 -28.16
CA SER A 62 -12.99 11.94 -29.23
C SER A 62 -14.27 11.15 -28.97
N GLY A 63 -14.83 11.23 -27.77
CA GLY A 63 -16.06 10.53 -27.39
C GLY A 63 -15.86 9.10 -26.88
N GLU A 64 -14.62 8.61 -26.82
CA GLU A 64 -14.31 7.25 -26.35
C GLU A 64 -14.74 7.01 -24.90
N LEU A 65 -14.69 8.07 -24.07
CA LEU A 65 -15.05 8.01 -22.65
C LEU A 65 -16.48 8.44 -22.35
N ASN A 66 -17.28 8.84 -23.36
CA ASN A 66 -18.63 9.36 -23.14
C ASN A 66 -19.54 8.44 -22.31
N ARG A 67 -19.34 7.14 -22.43
CA ARG A 67 -20.15 6.12 -21.73
C ARG A 67 -19.76 5.89 -20.26
N PHE A 68 -18.58 6.39 -19.89
CA PHE A 68 -18.06 6.29 -18.52
C PHE A 68 -18.18 7.62 -17.76
N MET A 69 -18.60 8.67 -18.47
CA MET A 69 -18.76 10.01 -17.90
C MET A 69 -20.15 10.20 -17.29
N TRP A 70 -20.16 10.68 -16.07
CA TRP A 70 -21.37 11.09 -15.39
C TRP A 70 -21.62 12.59 -15.65
N GLY A 71 -22.13 12.90 -16.81
CA GLY A 71 -22.41 14.27 -17.23
C GLY A 71 -22.05 14.52 -18.69
N ARG A 72 -22.60 15.60 -19.22
CA ARG A 72 -22.42 15.95 -20.64
C ARG A 72 -21.17 16.80 -20.91
N LYS A 73 -20.67 17.52 -19.90
CA LYS A 73 -19.50 18.40 -20.06
C LYS A 73 -18.21 17.59 -19.83
N LYS A 74 -17.26 17.78 -20.74
CA LYS A 74 -15.96 17.11 -20.72
C LYS A 74 -14.97 18.00 -19.98
N PRO A 75 -14.36 17.54 -18.84
CA PRO A 75 -13.37 18.34 -18.16
C PRO A 75 -12.06 18.39 -18.94
N SER A 76 -11.34 19.50 -18.87
CA SER A 76 -9.97 19.63 -19.36
C SER A 76 -9.01 18.94 -18.40
N ALA A 77 -7.76 18.71 -18.84
CA ALA A 77 -6.70 18.18 -18.00
C ALA A 77 -6.47 19.04 -16.74
N ASP A 78 -6.44 20.36 -16.92
CA ASP A 78 -6.28 21.31 -15.81
C ASP A 78 -7.45 21.25 -14.83
N THR A 79 -8.68 21.13 -15.33
CA THR A 79 -9.87 20.97 -14.45
C THR A 79 -9.80 19.67 -13.65
N MET A 80 -9.32 18.59 -14.28
CA MET A 80 -9.14 17.31 -13.59
C MET A 80 -8.03 17.39 -12.55
N GLY A 81 -6.89 18.00 -12.89
CA GLY A 81 -5.78 18.25 -11.97
C GLY A 81 -6.23 19.04 -10.74
N TYR A 82 -6.88 20.18 -10.97
CA TYR A 82 -7.44 21.00 -9.91
C TYR A 82 -8.44 20.25 -9.01
N ALA A 83 -9.27 19.38 -9.60
CA ALA A 83 -10.21 18.58 -8.84
C ALA A 83 -9.51 17.50 -7.99
N LEU A 84 -8.41 16.93 -8.47
CA LEU A 84 -7.62 15.95 -7.72
C LEU A 84 -6.86 16.60 -6.55
N GLU A 85 -6.38 17.84 -6.72
CA GLU A 85 -5.79 18.62 -5.64
C GLU A 85 -6.78 18.91 -4.49
N HIS A 86 -8.08 18.97 -4.81
CA HIS A 86 -9.18 19.20 -3.86
C HIS A 86 -9.92 17.92 -3.47
N ALA A 87 -9.38 16.77 -3.84
CA ALA A 87 -10.00 15.48 -3.59
C ALA A 87 -10.04 15.16 -2.09
N ASP A 88 -11.14 14.60 -1.65
CA ASP A 88 -11.28 14.06 -0.31
C ASP A 88 -10.71 12.63 -0.26
N VAL A 89 -9.52 12.53 0.30
CA VAL A 89 -8.78 11.25 0.41
C VAL A 89 -9.48 10.30 1.39
N ASP A 90 -10.10 10.80 2.46
CA ASP A 90 -10.79 9.97 3.45
C ASP A 90 -12.01 9.26 2.84
N GLN A 91 -12.74 9.95 1.97
CA GLN A 91 -13.82 9.31 1.22
C GLN A 91 -13.29 8.22 0.28
N ALA A 92 -12.16 8.46 -0.41
CA ALA A 92 -11.55 7.46 -1.27
C ALA A 92 -11.08 6.22 -0.47
N GLN A 93 -10.49 6.42 0.68
CA GLN A 93 -10.08 5.33 1.59
C GLN A 93 -11.28 4.55 2.12
N THR A 94 -12.36 5.23 2.48
CA THR A 94 -13.63 4.60 2.88
C THR A 94 -14.20 3.74 1.76
N CYS A 95 -14.12 4.22 0.53
CA CYS A 95 -14.50 3.42 -0.65
C CYS A 95 -13.61 2.17 -0.79
N ASN A 96 -12.30 2.32 -0.68
CA ASN A 96 -11.38 1.19 -0.73
C ASN A 96 -11.69 0.16 0.36
N ALA A 97 -11.90 0.59 1.60
CA ALA A 97 -12.28 -0.30 2.70
C ALA A 97 -13.57 -1.08 2.40
N SER A 98 -14.57 -0.43 1.80
CA SER A 98 -15.82 -1.08 1.39
C SER A 98 -15.60 -2.13 0.28
N ILE A 99 -14.70 -1.86 -0.67
CA ILE A 99 -14.31 -2.81 -1.71
C ILE A 99 -13.63 -4.03 -1.10
N ILE A 100 -12.69 -3.82 -0.16
CA ILE A 100 -12.00 -4.90 0.55
C ILE A 100 -12.99 -5.77 1.34
N GLN A 101 -13.91 -5.17 2.08
CA GLN A 101 -14.96 -5.91 2.80
C GLN A 101 -15.80 -6.76 1.84
N LYS A 102 -16.16 -6.20 0.69
CA LYS A 102 -16.93 -6.93 -0.32
C LYS A 102 -16.13 -8.07 -0.94
N ALA A 103 -14.86 -7.86 -1.25
CA ALA A 103 -13.95 -8.91 -1.72
C ALA A 103 -13.86 -10.06 -0.69
N ARG A 104 -13.77 -9.75 0.61
CA ARG A 104 -13.77 -10.75 1.68
C ARG A 104 -15.09 -11.52 1.76
N ARG A 105 -16.24 -10.84 1.68
CA ARG A 105 -17.57 -11.48 1.64
C ARG A 105 -17.70 -12.41 0.44
N ASN A 106 -17.12 -12.04 -0.68
CA ASN A 106 -17.06 -12.86 -1.90
C ASN A 106 -15.97 -13.94 -1.82
N LYS A 107 -15.39 -14.18 -0.65
CA LYS A 107 -14.38 -15.22 -0.39
C LYS A 107 -13.10 -15.07 -1.21
N VAL A 108 -12.75 -13.86 -1.65
CA VAL A 108 -11.42 -13.58 -2.21
C VAL A 108 -10.40 -13.88 -1.11
N HIS A 109 -9.40 -14.71 -1.43
CA HIS A 109 -8.42 -15.22 -0.47
C HIS A 109 -9.02 -16.04 0.70
N ALA A 110 -10.12 -16.75 0.48
CA ALA A 110 -10.73 -17.62 1.50
C ALA A 110 -9.79 -18.71 2.02
N PHE A 111 -8.90 -19.19 1.16
CA PHE A 111 -7.88 -20.20 1.47
C PHE A 111 -6.53 -19.62 1.87
N GLY A 112 -6.51 -18.33 2.24
CA GLY A 112 -5.27 -17.61 2.53
C GLY A 112 -4.57 -17.08 1.28
N THR A 113 -3.47 -16.38 1.49
CA THR A 113 -2.61 -15.84 0.41
C THR A 113 -1.27 -16.57 0.35
N TYR A 114 -0.88 -17.24 1.43
CA TYR A 114 0.32 -18.06 1.52
C TYR A 114 0.08 -19.24 2.49
N ARG A 115 0.18 -20.47 2.00
CA ARG A 115 0.05 -21.71 2.81
C ARG A 115 -1.15 -21.76 3.76
N GLY A 116 -2.28 -21.21 3.35
CA GLY A 116 -3.50 -21.18 4.16
C GLY A 116 -3.64 -19.93 5.05
N TRP A 117 -2.60 -19.13 5.20
CA TRP A 117 -2.62 -17.89 5.98
C TRP A 117 -2.88 -16.68 5.08
N ARG A 118 -3.65 -15.72 5.55
CA ARG A 118 -3.75 -14.40 4.93
C ARG A 118 -2.59 -13.55 5.43
N VAL A 119 -1.64 -13.29 4.56
CA VAL A 119 -0.43 -12.56 4.87
C VAL A 119 -0.52 -11.15 4.30
N CYS A 120 -0.28 -10.15 5.13
CA CYS A 120 -0.13 -8.75 4.73
C CYS A 120 1.30 -8.30 4.90
N ALA A 121 1.69 -7.30 4.12
CA ALA A 121 2.94 -6.58 4.33
C ALA A 121 2.68 -5.09 4.43
N VAL A 122 3.50 -4.41 5.24
CA VAL A 122 3.56 -2.96 5.35
C VAL A 122 4.93 -2.48 4.88
N ASP A 123 4.90 -1.38 4.13
CA ASP A 123 6.13 -0.71 3.68
C ASP A 123 5.85 0.76 3.37
N GLY A 124 6.87 1.59 3.57
CA GLY A 124 6.83 2.99 3.19
C GLY A 124 7.29 3.17 1.75
N THR A 125 6.46 3.78 0.93
CA THR A 125 6.79 4.06 -0.47
C THR A 125 6.88 5.55 -0.74
N GLU A 126 7.83 5.94 -1.58
CA GLU A 126 7.93 7.31 -2.07
C GLU A 126 6.91 7.50 -3.20
N THR A 127 5.98 8.42 -2.99
CA THR A 127 4.88 8.68 -3.94
C THR A 127 5.21 9.81 -4.90
N TYR A 128 6.06 10.73 -4.48
CA TYR A 128 6.41 11.91 -5.25
C TYR A 128 7.79 12.44 -4.84
N SER A 129 8.57 12.90 -5.80
CA SER A 129 9.77 13.72 -5.55
C SER A 129 9.91 14.83 -6.57
N THR A 130 10.53 15.95 -6.17
CA THR A 130 10.77 17.09 -7.04
C THR A 130 11.96 17.91 -6.55
N LYS A 131 12.68 18.51 -7.48
CA LYS A 131 13.72 19.51 -7.23
C LYS A 131 13.19 20.95 -7.36
N SER A 132 11.89 21.11 -7.62
CA SER A 132 11.29 22.44 -7.80
C SER A 132 11.34 23.26 -6.52
N PRO A 133 11.92 24.51 -6.54
CA PRO A 133 11.93 25.39 -5.39
C PRO A 133 10.53 25.74 -4.86
N CYS A 134 9.49 25.66 -5.71
CA CYS A 134 8.11 25.90 -5.29
C CYS A 134 7.64 24.90 -4.22
N ALA A 135 8.24 23.70 -4.14
CA ALA A 135 7.92 22.74 -3.10
C ALA A 135 8.24 23.23 -1.68
N LYS A 136 9.14 24.22 -1.54
CA LYS A 136 9.43 24.88 -0.24
C LYS A 136 8.21 25.60 0.36
N ALA A 137 7.26 26.00 -0.47
CA ALA A 137 6.03 26.67 0.01
C ALA A 137 5.06 25.71 0.74
N PHE A 138 5.25 24.39 0.58
CA PHE A 138 4.43 23.38 1.22
C PHE A 138 5.13 22.87 2.49
N ALA A 139 4.40 22.78 3.58
CA ALA A 139 4.96 22.37 4.88
C ALA A 139 5.20 20.85 4.99
N TRP A 140 4.65 20.07 4.06
CA TRP A 140 4.57 18.61 4.17
C TRP A 140 5.65 17.81 3.42
N PRO A 141 6.30 18.25 2.33
CA PRO A 141 7.37 17.45 1.73
C PRO A 141 8.58 17.37 2.66
N LYS A 142 9.14 16.17 2.77
CA LYS A 142 10.45 15.98 3.40
C LYS A 142 11.54 16.48 2.46
N ARG A 143 12.69 16.87 3.02
CA ARG A 143 13.87 17.33 2.25
C ARG A 143 15.01 16.35 2.40
N ARG A 144 15.73 16.13 1.31
CA ARG A 144 17.02 15.43 1.29
C ARG A 144 17.96 16.12 0.31
N LEU A 145 19.25 15.88 0.43
CA LEU A 145 20.20 16.20 -0.63
C LEU A 145 20.27 15.02 -1.60
N SER A 146 20.12 15.32 -2.88
CA SER A 146 20.34 14.32 -3.95
C SER A 146 21.80 13.94 -4.03
N SER A 147 22.12 12.89 -4.76
CA SER A 147 23.51 12.48 -5.05
C SER A 147 24.33 13.58 -5.75
N SER A 148 23.66 14.51 -6.42
CA SER A 148 24.27 15.70 -7.04
C SER A 148 24.41 16.90 -6.09
N GLY A 149 24.03 16.79 -4.80
CA GLY A 149 24.08 17.86 -3.82
C GLY A 149 22.96 18.88 -3.92
N GLU A 150 21.93 18.65 -4.77
CA GLU A 150 20.79 19.53 -4.90
C GLU A 150 19.70 19.17 -3.87
N GLU A 151 18.95 20.17 -3.41
CA GLU A 151 17.78 19.91 -2.57
C GLU A 151 16.70 19.20 -3.36
N GLU A 152 16.21 18.11 -2.81
CA GLU A 152 15.09 17.34 -3.33
C GLU A 152 13.99 17.26 -2.27
N PHE A 153 12.77 17.50 -2.69
CA PHE A 153 11.58 17.42 -1.87
C PHE A 153 10.84 16.14 -2.23
N TYR A 154 10.47 15.35 -1.25
CA TYR A 154 9.80 14.07 -1.48
C TYR A 154 8.67 13.83 -0.48
N GLU A 155 7.72 13.03 -0.90
CA GLU A 155 6.59 12.58 -0.11
C GLU A 155 6.59 11.07 0.00
N ARG A 156 6.25 10.56 1.18
CA ARG A 156 6.11 9.13 1.41
C ARG A 156 4.72 8.80 1.91
N ALA A 157 4.23 7.65 1.47
CA ALA A 157 3.02 7.03 1.98
C ALA A 157 3.35 5.64 2.52
N LEU A 158 2.61 5.24 3.53
CA LEU A 158 2.58 3.89 4.03
C LEU A 158 1.58 3.08 3.20
N ALA A 159 1.95 1.91 2.76
CA ALA A 159 1.07 0.98 2.06
C ALA A 159 0.97 -0.34 2.82
N ILE A 160 -0.26 -0.83 3.02
CA ILE A 160 -0.54 -2.16 3.56
C ILE A 160 -1.25 -2.97 2.47
N SER A 161 -0.71 -4.11 2.11
CA SER A 161 -1.28 -4.96 1.06
C SER A 161 -1.22 -6.44 1.39
N TYR A 162 -2.13 -7.23 0.81
CA TYR A 162 -1.97 -8.68 0.79
C TYR A 162 -0.78 -9.08 -0.08
N VAL A 163 -0.02 -10.08 0.39
CA VAL A 163 1.11 -10.67 -0.32
C VAL A 163 0.92 -12.18 -0.48
N GLY A 164 1.66 -12.78 -1.41
CA GLY A 164 1.67 -14.23 -1.63
C GLY A 164 0.63 -14.76 -2.62
N ALA A 165 -0.40 -13.99 -2.98
CA ALA A 165 -1.43 -14.43 -3.94
C ALA A 165 -1.95 -13.30 -4.83
N GLN A 166 -2.67 -13.65 -5.88
CA GLN A 166 -3.39 -12.73 -6.76
C GLN A 166 -4.90 -12.81 -6.52
N PRO A 167 -5.65 -11.69 -6.64
CA PRO A 167 -5.16 -10.32 -6.83
C PRO A 167 -4.48 -9.77 -5.57
N ARG A 168 -3.44 -8.95 -5.75
CA ARG A 168 -2.85 -8.20 -4.63
C ARG A 168 -3.78 -7.05 -4.28
N LEU A 169 -4.42 -7.12 -3.12
CA LEU A 169 -5.33 -6.08 -2.66
C LEU A 169 -4.58 -5.11 -1.75
N LEU A 170 -4.63 -3.84 -2.09
CA LEU A 170 -4.16 -2.75 -1.24
C LEU A 170 -5.20 -2.50 -0.15
N LEU A 171 -4.86 -2.80 1.10
CA LEU A 171 -5.76 -2.68 2.25
C LEU A 171 -5.86 -1.24 2.74
N ALA A 172 -4.72 -0.56 2.81
CA ALA A 172 -4.63 0.84 3.20
C ALA A 172 -3.45 1.50 2.50
N MET A 173 -3.58 2.81 2.27
CA MET A 173 -2.49 3.67 1.84
C MET A 173 -2.68 5.02 2.53
N GLU A 174 -1.71 5.40 3.38
CA GLU A 174 -1.80 6.61 4.20
C GLU A 174 -0.55 7.46 4.03
N ARG A 175 -0.72 8.78 4.00
CA ARG A 175 0.41 9.70 4.01
C ARG A 175 1.14 9.62 5.34
N ILE A 176 2.47 9.60 5.31
CA ILE A 176 3.30 9.81 6.49
C ILE A 176 3.33 11.31 6.77
N LEU A 177 2.78 11.73 7.91
CA LEU A 177 2.58 13.14 8.24
C LEU A 177 3.92 13.86 8.50
N PRO A 178 3.96 15.20 8.39
CA PRO A 178 5.13 15.98 8.79
C PRO A 178 5.55 15.69 10.24
N GLY A 179 6.84 15.37 10.42
CA GLY A 179 7.38 15.01 11.75
C GLY A 179 7.06 13.57 12.20
N GLU A 180 6.21 12.85 11.49
CA GLU A 180 5.87 11.46 11.77
C GLU A 180 6.92 10.50 11.19
N GLY A 181 7.29 9.47 11.96
CA GLY A 181 8.07 8.34 11.47
C GLY A 181 7.18 7.31 10.77
N GLU A 182 7.79 6.47 9.95
CA GLU A 182 7.07 5.41 9.22
C GLU A 182 6.39 4.41 10.16
N VAL A 183 7.06 4.02 11.24
CA VAL A 183 6.52 3.12 12.26
C VAL A 183 5.32 3.74 12.97
N SER A 184 5.42 5.03 13.33
CA SER A 184 4.29 5.76 13.95
C SER A 184 3.09 5.85 13.02
N ALA A 185 3.33 6.10 11.73
CA ALA A 185 2.28 6.08 10.71
C ALA A 185 1.62 4.70 10.62
N ALA A 186 2.40 3.62 10.66
CA ALA A 186 1.87 2.26 10.64
C ALA A 186 0.98 1.96 11.85
N ILE A 187 1.40 2.35 13.04
CA ILE A 187 0.59 2.20 14.26
C ILE A 187 -0.73 2.99 14.13
N ARG A 188 -0.67 4.21 13.64
CA ARG A 188 -1.86 5.04 13.39
C ARG A 188 -2.83 4.37 12.43
N VAL A 189 -2.33 3.80 11.34
CA VAL A 189 -3.17 3.08 10.35
C VAL A 189 -3.78 1.81 10.92
N LEU A 190 -3.03 1.06 11.73
CA LEU A 190 -3.55 -0.12 12.41
C LEU A 190 -4.68 0.21 13.40
N GLN A 191 -4.62 1.40 14.01
CA GLN A 191 -5.64 1.90 14.93
C GLN A 191 -6.84 2.53 14.22
N ASP A 192 -6.76 2.74 12.90
CA ASP A 192 -7.88 3.27 12.12
C ASP A 192 -9.09 2.32 12.21
N LEU A 193 -10.22 2.86 12.65
CA LEU A 193 -11.48 2.11 12.81
C LEU A 193 -11.94 1.42 11.51
N ARG A 194 -11.55 1.93 10.35
CA ARG A 194 -11.87 1.32 9.04
C ARG A 194 -11.23 -0.05 8.87
N LEU A 195 -10.06 -0.27 9.48
CA LEU A 195 -9.33 -1.54 9.44
C LEU A 195 -9.48 -2.34 10.74
N SER A 196 -9.51 -1.67 11.90
CA SER A 196 -9.45 -2.29 13.22
C SER A 196 -10.67 -3.16 13.58
N ASN A 197 -11.84 -2.91 12.97
CA ASN A 197 -13.07 -3.66 13.28
C ASN A 197 -13.06 -5.11 12.79
N HIS A 198 -12.03 -5.54 12.04
CA HIS A 198 -11.97 -6.90 11.49
C HIS A 198 -10.52 -7.35 11.34
N ARG A 199 -10.17 -8.46 11.94
CA ARG A 199 -8.92 -9.17 11.64
C ARG A 199 -8.82 -9.39 10.13
N TYR A 200 -8.04 -8.56 9.43
CA TYR A 200 -7.94 -8.60 7.98
C TYR A 200 -6.83 -9.51 7.47
N CYS A 201 -5.82 -9.81 8.29
CA CYS A 201 -4.83 -10.85 7.98
C CYS A 201 -4.57 -11.73 9.21
N ASP A 202 -3.84 -12.79 8.99
CA ASP A 202 -3.42 -13.71 10.03
C ASP A 202 -1.99 -13.38 10.44
N ILE A 203 -1.12 -13.06 9.46
CA ILE A 203 0.28 -12.70 9.66
C ILE A 203 0.55 -11.34 9.04
N PHE A 204 1.19 -10.47 9.79
CA PHE A 204 1.59 -9.12 9.37
C PHE A 204 3.10 -9.05 9.20
N CYS A 205 3.56 -8.91 7.96
CA CYS A 205 4.99 -8.85 7.63
C CYS A 205 5.48 -7.42 7.56
N ALA A 206 6.68 -7.16 8.09
CA ALA A 206 7.33 -5.87 8.00
C ALA A 206 8.86 -6.02 7.90
N ASP A 207 9.55 -4.97 7.49
CA ASP A 207 11.00 -4.95 7.46
C ASP A 207 11.61 -4.69 8.87
N ALA A 208 12.93 -4.63 8.96
CA ALA A 208 13.63 -4.45 10.21
C ALA A 208 13.40 -3.09 10.89
N LEU A 209 12.93 -2.07 10.19
CA LEU A 209 12.57 -0.78 10.78
C LEU A 209 11.43 -0.93 11.80
N TYR A 210 10.56 -1.91 11.56
CA TYR A 210 9.39 -2.19 12.39
C TYR A 210 9.65 -3.17 13.55
N ALA A 211 10.88 -3.64 13.73
CA ALA A 211 11.27 -4.51 14.84
C ALA A 211 11.34 -3.70 16.16
N GLN A 212 10.21 -3.12 16.56
CA GLN A 212 10.06 -2.27 17.74
C GLN A 212 8.81 -2.68 18.52
N ALA A 213 8.91 -2.75 19.84
CA ALA A 213 7.84 -3.18 20.73
C ALA A 213 6.50 -2.45 20.50
N PRO A 214 6.45 -1.11 20.33
CA PRO A 214 5.19 -0.42 20.08
C PRO A 214 4.45 -0.91 18.83
N PHE A 215 5.17 -1.21 17.75
CA PHE A 215 4.57 -1.72 16.51
C PHE A 215 4.10 -3.17 16.69
N ILE A 216 4.95 -4.02 17.25
CA ILE A 216 4.63 -5.42 17.49
C ILE A 216 3.38 -5.54 18.38
N ASN A 217 3.33 -4.78 19.48
CA ASN A 217 2.18 -4.74 20.37
C ASN A 217 0.92 -4.22 19.66
N ALA A 218 1.04 -3.22 18.78
CA ALA A 218 -0.10 -2.74 17.99
C ALA A 218 -0.67 -3.81 17.06
N VAL A 219 0.17 -4.61 16.41
CA VAL A 219 -0.26 -5.73 15.56
C VAL A 219 -0.91 -6.84 16.38
N VAL A 220 -0.25 -7.28 17.46
CA VAL A 220 -0.72 -8.38 18.32
C VAL A 220 -2.05 -8.00 18.98
N SER A 221 -2.22 -6.75 19.42
CA SER A 221 -3.47 -6.26 20.00
C SER A 221 -4.67 -6.34 19.06
N GLN A 222 -4.42 -6.38 17.74
CA GLN A 222 -5.45 -6.61 16.71
C GLN A 222 -5.72 -8.11 16.45
N GLY A 223 -5.09 -9.01 17.20
CA GLY A 223 -5.23 -10.46 17.06
C GLY A 223 -4.52 -11.03 15.83
N MET A 224 -3.47 -10.39 15.36
CA MET A 224 -2.64 -10.82 14.23
C MET A 224 -1.26 -11.23 14.75
N ASP A 225 -0.63 -12.20 14.08
CA ASP A 225 0.77 -12.53 14.31
C ASP A 225 1.66 -11.57 13.51
N VAL A 226 2.90 -11.36 13.98
CA VAL A 226 3.85 -10.47 13.34
C VAL A 226 5.08 -11.23 12.87
N LEU A 227 5.53 -10.94 11.66
CA LEU A 227 6.79 -11.43 11.10
C LEU A 227 7.65 -10.24 10.71
N VAL A 228 8.74 -10.01 11.44
CA VAL A 228 9.64 -8.88 11.24
C VAL A 228 11.05 -9.39 10.98
N LYS A 229 11.69 -8.86 9.94
CA LYS A 229 13.10 -9.14 9.70
C LYS A 229 13.96 -8.38 10.71
N VAL A 230 14.86 -9.06 11.39
CA VAL A 230 15.84 -8.45 12.28
C VAL A 230 17.14 -8.18 11.50
N LYS A 231 17.76 -7.02 11.71
CA LYS A 231 19.08 -6.65 11.19
C LYS A 231 20.06 -6.50 12.36
N GLN A 232 21.35 -6.46 12.05
CA GLN A 232 22.41 -6.32 13.05
C GLN A 232 22.23 -5.09 13.97
N ASP A 233 21.51 -4.06 13.52
CA ASP A 233 21.28 -2.85 14.29
C ASP A 233 20.31 -3.02 15.48
N ASN A 234 19.63 -4.16 15.58
CA ASN A 234 18.70 -4.48 16.68
C ASN A 234 19.45 -5.27 17.78
N TYR A 235 20.34 -4.62 18.47
CA TYR A 235 21.47 -5.12 19.24
C TYR A 235 21.20 -6.25 20.23
N HIS A 236 20.16 -6.18 21.04
CA HIS A 236 19.95 -7.17 22.10
C HIS A 236 19.54 -8.54 21.54
N LEU A 237 18.53 -8.56 20.68
CA LEU A 237 18.05 -9.80 20.08
C LEU A 237 19.12 -10.48 19.21
N VAL A 238 19.85 -9.72 18.41
CA VAL A 238 20.92 -10.29 17.56
C VAL A 238 22.01 -10.91 18.41
N ARG A 239 22.41 -10.25 19.50
CA ARG A 239 23.38 -10.81 20.41
C ARG A 239 22.89 -12.12 21.06
N ASP A 240 21.63 -12.16 21.50
CA ASP A 240 21.04 -13.35 22.09
C ASP A 240 20.94 -14.50 21.07
N MET A 241 20.64 -14.15 19.80
CA MET A 241 20.69 -15.11 18.69
C MET A 241 22.12 -15.62 18.44
N ASP A 242 23.13 -14.74 18.41
CA ASP A 242 24.53 -15.14 18.24
C ASP A 242 25.00 -16.06 19.37
N GLU A 243 24.61 -15.79 20.62
CA GLU A 243 24.89 -16.65 21.73
C GLU A 243 24.22 -18.04 21.64
N LEU A 244 23.00 -18.08 21.10
CA LEU A 244 22.30 -19.34 20.83
C LEU A 244 22.96 -20.11 19.69
N MET A 245 23.28 -19.48 18.58
CA MET A 245 23.96 -20.07 17.43
C MET A 245 25.33 -20.66 17.83
N ALA A 246 26.02 -20.05 18.79
CA ALA A 246 27.26 -20.59 19.32
C ALA A 246 27.11 -21.87 20.11
N ARG A 247 25.92 -22.16 20.64
CA ARG A 247 25.66 -23.33 21.53
C ARG A 247 25.00 -24.51 20.83
N GLU A 248 24.24 -24.24 19.74
CA GLU A 248 23.45 -25.24 19.04
C GLU A 248 23.90 -25.42 17.61
N PRO A 249 24.00 -26.63 17.06
CA PRO A 249 24.35 -26.85 15.67
C PRO A 249 23.19 -26.43 14.74
N PRO A 250 23.50 -25.83 13.59
CA PRO A 250 22.48 -25.44 12.61
C PRO A 250 21.89 -26.64 11.86
N TYR A 251 20.70 -26.45 11.33
CA TYR A 251 20.23 -27.28 10.22
C TYR A 251 20.94 -26.83 8.95
N VAL A 252 21.65 -27.74 8.29
CA VAL A 252 22.45 -27.41 7.10
C VAL A 252 21.75 -27.90 5.84
N PHE A 253 21.43 -26.98 4.95
CA PHE A 253 20.89 -27.27 3.60
C PHE A 253 21.94 -26.90 2.58
N ARG A 254 22.41 -27.87 1.79
CA ARG A 254 23.45 -27.65 0.78
C ARG A 254 22.86 -27.61 -0.62
N GLY A 255 23.42 -26.75 -1.48
CA GLY A 255 23.10 -26.68 -2.89
C GLY A 255 21.65 -26.24 -3.15
N VAL A 256 21.09 -25.38 -2.31
CA VAL A 256 19.73 -24.87 -2.48
C VAL A 256 19.67 -23.87 -3.64
N THR A 257 18.84 -24.17 -4.62
CA THR A 257 18.60 -23.25 -5.74
C THR A 257 17.41 -22.36 -5.43
N PRO A 258 17.50 -21.03 -5.56
CA PRO A 258 16.38 -20.13 -5.39
C PRO A 258 15.26 -20.48 -6.38
N LYS A 259 14.04 -20.72 -5.90
CA LYS A 259 12.89 -21.04 -6.76
C LYS A 259 12.17 -19.82 -7.33
N ASP A 260 12.37 -18.65 -6.72
CA ASP A 260 11.53 -17.46 -6.95
C ASP A 260 12.30 -16.27 -7.56
N GLU A 261 13.59 -16.41 -7.88
CA GLU A 261 14.33 -15.35 -8.58
C GLU A 261 14.23 -15.51 -10.11
N PRO A 262 14.11 -14.39 -10.86
CA PRO A 262 14.09 -14.43 -12.32
C PRO A 262 15.33 -15.14 -12.87
N ILE A 263 15.10 -16.11 -13.72
CA ILE A 263 16.12 -17.00 -14.34
C ILE A 263 17.27 -16.22 -15.03
N GLU A 264 17.05 -14.96 -15.39
CA GLU A 264 18.03 -14.12 -16.10
C GLU A 264 19.27 -13.77 -15.28
N ASN A 265 19.16 -13.75 -13.93
CA ASN A 265 20.28 -13.33 -13.07
C ASN A 265 20.95 -14.47 -12.27
N ASN A 266 20.41 -15.70 -12.25
CA ASN A 266 20.82 -16.75 -11.32
C ASN A 266 21.04 -18.13 -11.96
N GLN A 267 21.45 -18.20 -13.22
CA GLN A 267 21.79 -19.51 -13.82
C GLN A 267 23.01 -20.12 -13.09
N GLY A 268 22.73 -21.16 -12.29
CA GLY A 268 23.75 -22.00 -11.68
C GLY A 268 24.24 -21.56 -10.29
N VAL A 269 23.60 -20.56 -9.68
CA VAL A 269 23.97 -20.19 -8.29
C VAL A 269 23.18 -21.09 -7.33
N THR A 270 23.94 -21.81 -6.48
CA THR A 270 23.40 -22.56 -5.35
C THR A 270 23.93 -21.97 -4.06
N TYR A 271 23.12 -22.04 -3.01
CA TYR A 271 23.47 -21.53 -1.68
C TYR A 271 23.54 -22.69 -0.69
N ASP A 272 24.53 -22.65 0.18
CA ASP A 272 24.52 -23.42 1.41
C ASP A 272 23.85 -22.55 2.47
N ILE A 273 22.81 -23.09 3.10
CA ILE A 273 21.98 -22.36 4.09
C ILE A 273 22.17 -23.06 5.43
N GLU A 274 22.54 -22.29 6.43
CA GLU A 274 22.52 -22.70 7.83
C GLU A 274 21.32 -22.05 8.50
N LEU A 275 20.49 -22.83 9.17
CA LEU A 275 19.28 -22.39 9.84
C LEU A 275 19.33 -22.79 11.31
N TRP A 276 19.14 -21.84 12.19
CA TRP A 276 18.85 -22.07 13.60
C TRP A 276 17.38 -21.75 13.84
N ASP A 277 16.72 -22.58 14.63
CA ASP A 277 15.34 -22.40 15.03
C ASP A 277 15.29 -22.43 16.55
N ALA A 278 14.75 -21.39 17.16
CA ALA A 278 14.66 -21.27 18.60
C ALA A 278 13.36 -20.56 19.01
N GLU A 279 12.82 -21.04 20.12
CA GLU A 279 11.62 -20.49 20.74
C GLU A 279 11.96 -19.89 22.13
N GLY A 280 11.05 -19.06 22.65
CA GLY A 280 11.12 -18.60 24.03
C GLY A 280 12.17 -17.54 24.31
N PHE A 281 12.48 -16.69 23.31
CA PHE A 281 13.26 -15.48 23.56
C PHE A 281 12.44 -14.50 24.41
N THR A 282 12.82 -14.38 25.70
CA THR A 282 12.13 -13.51 26.68
C THR A 282 12.87 -12.22 26.96
N SER A 283 14.05 -12.02 26.39
CA SER A 283 14.84 -10.79 26.55
C SER A 283 14.17 -9.51 26.01
N TRP A 284 13.11 -9.68 25.23
CA TRP A 284 12.26 -8.59 24.75
C TRP A 284 11.33 -7.99 25.78
N GLU A 285 10.96 -8.76 26.81
CA GLU A 285 10.03 -8.34 27.86
C GLU A 285 10.59 -7.21 28.72
N GLN A 286 11.88 -6.91 28.57
CA GLN A 286 12.56 -5.86 29.33
C GLN A 286 12.62 -4.50 28.59
N VAL A 287 12.02 -4.40 27.42
CA VAL A 287 11.98 -3.16 26.62
C VAL A 287 10.56 -2.61 26.61
N ASP A 288 10.08 -2.28 27.81
CA ASP A 288 8.90 -1.43 27.99
C ASP A 288 9.23 0.04 27.75
#